data_259002c44f275407851bb7ccde5c51d1
#
_entry.id   259002c44f275407851bb7ccde5c51d1
#
_cell.length_a   1.000
_cell.length_b   1.000
_cell.length_c   1.000
_cell.angle_alpha   90.00
_cell.angle_beta   90.00
_cell.angle_gamma   90.00
#
_symmetry.space_group_name_H-M   'P 1'
#
loop_
_entity.id
_entity.type
_entity.pdbx_description
1 polymer ?
#
loop_
_entity_poly.entity_id
_entity_poly.type
_entity_poly.pdbx_seq_one_letter_code
_entity_poly.pdbx_strand_id
1 'polypeptide(L)'
;MEAHAECIQYIQNPRSREHLLKELADLVFVCYQYAAAMGWPLDEAMDRIYESNMSKLVDGKPVKNEFGKVIKPPHYHPPYLTDLI
;
A
#
# COMPACT_ATOMS: atom_id res chain seq x y z
N MET A 1 11.39 -4.49 9.75
CA MET A 1 10.11 -4.09 10.36
C MET A 1 9.50 -5.28 11.07
N GLU A 2 9.03 -5.09 12.28
CA GLU A 2 8.45 -6.15 13.09
C GLU A 2 7.26 -6.83 12.43
N ALA A 3 6.37 -6.06 11.80
CA ALA A 3 5.22 -6.61 11.10
C ALA A 3 5.60 -7.59 9.99
N HIS A 4 6.73 -7.33 9.32
CA HIS A 4 7.21 -8.23 8.27
C HIS A 4 7.69 -9.55 8.85
N ALA A 5 8.40 -9.52 9.97
CA ALA A 5 8.87 -10.74 10.64
C ALA A 5 7.70 -11.57 11.16
N GLU A 6 6.68 -10.93 11.71
CA GLU A 6 5.48 -11.62 12.18
C GLU A 6 4.75 -12.31 11.03
N CYS A 7 4.63 -11.67 9.87
CA CYS A 7 4.03 -12.28 8.68
C CYS A 7 4.75 -13.56 8.28
N ILE A 8 6.07 -13.57 8.32
CA ILE A 8 6.86 -14.76 7.96
C ILE A 8 6.56 -15.92 8.92
N GLN A 9 6.44 -15.65 10.21
CA GLN A 9 6.12 -16.66 11.20
C GLN A 9 4.75 -17.30 10.98
N TYR A 10 3.77 -16.51 10.55
CA TYR A 10 2.40 -16.96 10.35
C TYR A 10 2.20 -17.78 9.08
N ILE A 11 3.12 -17.72 8.13
CA ILE A 11 2.96 -18.39 6.83
C ILE A 11 2.78 -19.90 6.94
N GLN A 12 3.38 -20.53 7.94
CA GLN A 12 3.37 -21.99 8.07
C GLN A 12 2.18 -22.57 8.83
N ASN A 13 1.35 -21.72 9.46
CA ASN A 13 0.21 -22.16 10.26
C ASN A 13 -1.10 -21.66 9.61
N PRO A 14 -1.96 -22.57 9.10
CA PRO A 14 -3.20 -22.16 8.44
C PRO A 14 -4.13 -21.30 9.32
N ARG A 15 -4.23 -21.60 10.62
CA ARG A 15 -5.05 -20.80 11.54
C ARG A 15 -4.48 -19.40 11.73
N SER A 16 -3.16 -19.32 11.85
CA SER A 16 -2.49 -18.03 11.97
C SER A 16 -2.60 -17.22 10.68
N ARG A 17 -2.55 -17.89 9.54
CA ARG A 17 -2.75 -17.22 8.24
C ARG A 17 -4.16 -16.70 8.10
N GLU A 18 -5.16 -17.46 8.50
CA GLU A 18 -6.55 -17.02 8.48
C GLU A 18 -6.74 -15.82 9.43
N HIS A 19 -6.19 -15.89 10.62
CA HIS A 19 -6.25 -14.77 11.57
C HIS A 19 -5.59 -13.53 11.01
N LEU A 20 -4.43 -13.67 10.39
CA LEU A 20 -3.72 -12.55 9.77
C LEU A 20 -4.54 -11.91 8.65
N LEU A 21 -5.16 -12.73 7.81
CA LEU A 21 -6.02 -12.23 6.76
C LEU A 21 -7.25 -11.50 7.32
N LYS A 22 -7.85 -12.03 8.38
CA LYS A 22 -8.96 -11.38 9.06
C LYS A 22 -8.54 -10.00 9.59
N GLU A 23 -7.40 -9.92 10.26
CA GLU A 23 -6.92 -8.65 10.80
C GLU A 23 -6.65 -7.64 9.68
N LEU A 24 -6.07 -8.09 8.58
CA LEU A 24 -5.84 -7.23 7.42
C LEU A 24 -7.17 -6.72 6.84
N ALA A 25 -8.14 -7.61 6.68
CA ALA A 25 -9.45 -7.25 6.16
C ALA A 25 -10.18 -6.27 7.10
N ASP A 26 -10.09 -6.47 8.42
CA ASP A 26 -10.67 -5.56 9.39
C ASP A 26 -10.03 -4.17 9.29
N LEU A 27 -8.72 -4.10 9.08
CA LEU A 27 -8.04 -2.83 8.90
C LEU A 27 -8.55 -2.09 7.67
N VAL A 28 -8.69 -2.78 6.56
CA VAL A 28 -9.22 -2.19 5.32
C VAL A 28 -10.66 -1.71 5.54
N PHE A 29 -11.47 -2.51 6.24
CA PHE A 29 -12.86 -2.15 6.55
C PHE A 29 -12.91 -0.84 7.36
N VAL A 30 -12.07 -0.71 8.38
CA VAL A 30 -12.00 0.52 9.18
C VAL A 30 -11.57 1.71 8.32
N CYS A 31 -10.64 1.50 7.38
CA CYS A 31 -10.24 2.56 6.46
C CYS A 31 -11.42 3.04 5.60
N TYR A 32 -12.22 2.11 5.08
CA TYR A 32 -13.40 2.48 4.31
C TYR A 32 -14.44 3.21 5.16
N GLN A 33 -14.63 2.79 6.40
CA GLN A 33 -15.53 3.48 7.32
C GLN A 33 -15.07 4.91 7.58
N TYR A 34 -13.78 5.10 7.78
CA TYR A 34 -13.22 6.43 8.01
C TYR A 34 -13.44 7.34 6.79
N ALA A 35 -13.14 6.82 5.61
CA ALA A 35 -13.33 7.58 4.37
C ALA A 35 -14.80 7.94 4.18
N ALA A 36 -15.72 7.02 4.46
CA ALA A 36 -17.15 7.27 4.35
C ALA A 36 -17.60 8.38 5.32
N ALA A 37 -17.09 8.36 6.54
CA ALA A 37 -17.40 9.38 7.54
C ALA A 37 -16.90 10.76 7.09
N MET A 38 -15.79 10.82 6.39
CA MET A 38 -15.22 12.07 5.89
C MET A 38 -15.80 12.48 4.53
N GLY A 39 -16.56 11.60 3.87
CA GLY A 39 -17.08 11.87 2.53
C GLY A 39 -16.03 11.75 1.45
N TRP A 40 -14.96 11.01 1.67
CA TRP A 40 -13.85 10.88 0.72
C TRP A 40 -14.03 9.65 -0.19
N PRO A 41 -13.78 9.79 -1.52
CA PRO A 41 -13.82 8.67 -2.45
C PRO A 41 -12.54 7.85 -2.36
N LEU A 42 -12.49 6.90 -1.44
CA LEU A 42 -11.28 6.14 -1.17
C LEU A 42 -10.82 5.31 -2.37
N ASP A 43 -11.75 4.74 -3.14
CA ASP A 43 -11.39 3.95 -4.32
C ASP A 43 -10.63 4.80 -5.35
N GLU A 44 -11.09 6.01 -5.61
CA GLU A 44 -10.39 6.92 -6.52
C GLU A 44 -9.01 7.30 -5.97
N ALA A 45 -8.95 7.56 -4.66
CA ALA A 45 -7.67 7.86 -4.01
C ALA A 45 -6.69 6.69 -4.15
N MET A 46 -7.18 5.46 -3.99
CA MET A 46 -6.35 4.26 -4.13
C MET A 46 -5.85 4.07 -5.57
N ASP A 47 -6.69 4.36 -6.56
CA ASP A 47 -6.27 4.30 -7.95
C ASP A 47 -5.13 5.27 -8.23
N ARG A 48 -5.22 6.48 -7.70
CA ARG A 48 -4.16 7.49 -7.87
C ARG A 48 -2.89 7.13 -7.14
N ILE A 49 -3.00 6.54 -5.95
CA ILE A 49 -1.85 6.01 -5.20
C ILE A 49 -1.17 4.90 -5.99
N TYR A 50 -1.96 4.00 -6.58
CA TYR A 50 -1.43 2.92 -7.41
C TYR A 50 -0.65 3.47 -8.61
N GLU A 51 -1.22 4.42 -9.34
CA GLU A 51 -0.54 5.03 -10.48
C GLU A 51 0.77 5.71 -10.06
N SER A 52 0.74 6.45 -8.95
CA SER A 52 1.93 7.08 -8.41
C SER A 52 3.01 6.06 -8.08
N ASN A 53 2.63 4.97 -7.42
CA ASN A 53 3.57 3.92 -7.05
C ASN A 53 4.13 3.22 -8.29
N MET A 54 3.31 2.98 -9.31
CA MET A 54 3.77 2.38 -10.55
C MET A 54 4.72 3.31 -11.32
N SER A 55 4.60 4.63 -11.16
CA SER A 55 5.49 5.59 -11.80
C SER A 55 6.91 5.57 -11.21
N LYS A 56 7.12 4.89 -10.09
CA LYS A 56 8.45 4.68 -9.52
C LYS A 56 9.24 3.59 -10.23
N LEU A 57 8.60 2.82 -11.10
CA LEU A 57 9.21 1.67 -11.75
C LEU A 57 9.84 2.06 -13.08
N VAL A 58 10.95 1.40 -13.40
CA VAL A 58 11.59 1.45 -14.73
C VAL A 58 11.61 0.03 -15.24
N ASP A 59 11.01 -0.20 -16.40
CA ASP A 59 10.88 -1.54 -17.00
C ASP A 59 10.22 -2.54 -16.03
N GLY A 60 9.23 -2.07 -15.28
CA GLY A 60 8.49 -2.88 -14.32
C GLY A 60 9.21 -3.19 -13.03
N LYS A 61 10.36 -2.54 -12.77
CA LYS A 61 11.17 -2.80 -11.58
C LYS A 61 11.50 -1.52 -10.85
N PRO A 62 11.57 -1.55 -9.51
CA PRO A 62 12.00 -0.38 -8.75
C PRO A 62 13.46 -0.04 -9.05
N VAL A 63 13.75 1.25 -9.12
CA VAL A 63 15.12 1.74 -9.29
C VAL A 63 15.75 1.86 -7.91
N LYS A 64 16.93 1.27 -7.74
CA LYS A 64 17.66 1.32 -6.47
C LYS A 64 18.99 2.01 -6.66
N ASN A 65 19.40 2.75 -5.62
CA ASN A 65 20.73 3.36 -5.61
C ASN A 65 21.79 2.32 -5.20
N GLU A 66 23.06 2.75 -5.09
CA GLU A 66 24.17 1.88 -4.72
C GLU A 66 24.03 1.25 -3.32
N PHE A 67 23.18 1.84 -2.46
CA PHE A 67 22.91 1.33 -1.11
C PHE A 67 21.68 0.41 -1.05
N GLY A 68 21.07 0.09 -2.20
CA GLY A 68 19.89 -0.75 -2.25
C GLY A 68 18.59 -0.04 -1.90
N LYS A 69 18.62 1.27 -1.71
CA LYS A 69 17.42 2.06 -1.41
C LYS A 69 16.67 2.40 -2.69
N VAL A 70 15.34 2.22 -2.68
CA VAL A 70 14.50 2.60 -3.81
C VAL A 70 14.52 4.12 -3.97
N ILE A 71 14.81 4.58 -5.19
CA ILE A 71 14.83 5.99 -5.54
C ILE A 71 13.74 6.29 -6.55
N LYS A 72 13.37 7.58 -6.64
CA LYS A 72 12.34 8.03 -7.57
C LYS A 72 12.95 8.35 -8.92
N PRO A 73 12.52 7.68 -10.00
CA PRO A 73 13.03 7.99 -11.35
C PRO A 73 12.49 9.34 -11.84
N PRO A 74 13.07 9.91 -12.92
CA PRO A 74 12.65 11.21 -13.44
C PRO A 74 11.17 11.29 -13.83
N HIS A 75 10.56 10.18 -14.24
CA HIS A 75 9.15 10.15 -14.64
C HIS A 75 8.19 9.92 -13.48
N TYR A 76 8.71 9.79 -12.24
CA TYR A 76 7.86 9.67 -11.06
C TYR A 76 6.98 10.90 -10.88
N HIS A 77 5.73 10.66 -10.51
CA HIS A 77 4.82 11.72 -10.09
C HIS A 77 4.13 11.33 -8.79
N PRO A 78 4.05 12.25 -7.81
CA PRO A 78 3.36 11.97 -6.56
C PRO A 78 1.85 11.90 -6.77
N PRO A 79 1.11 11.24 -5.87
CA PRO A 79 -0.34 11.21 -5.98
C PRO A 79 -0.94 12.58 -5.67
N TYR A 80 -1.85 13.04 -6.51
CA TYR A 80 -2.60 14.27 -6.28
C TYR A 80 -3.99 13.89 -5.77
N LEU A 81 -4.32 14.31 -4.56
CA LEU A 81 -5.58 13.95 -3.90
C LEU A 81 -6.39 15.15 -3.43
N THR A 82 -5.89 16.36 -3.66
CA THR A 82 -6.51 17.58 -3.13
C THR A 82 -7.93 17.79 -3.62
N ASP A 83 -8.24 17.38 -4.85
CA ASP A 83 -9.57 17.51 -5.42
C ASP A 83 -10.58 16.50 -4.85
N LEU A 84 -10.11 15.54 -4.06
CA LEU A 84 -10.97 14.49 -3.47
C LEU A 84 -11.44 14.82 -2.05
N ILE A 85 -10.84 15.79 -1.41
CA ILE A 85 -11.16 16.12 -0.02
C ILE A 85 -12.13 17.29 0.11
#